data_f707ec738f6ad9f920a528b50a1b5a5d
#
_entry.id   f707ec738f6ad9f920a528b50a1b5a5d
#
_cell.length_a   1.000
_cell.length_b   1.000
_cell.length_c   1.000
_cell.angle_alpha   90.00
_cell.angle_beta   90.00
_cell.angle_gamma   90.00
#
_symmetry.space_group_name_H-M   'P 1'
#
loop_
_entity.id
_entity.type
_entity.pdbx_description
1 polymer ?
#
loop_
_entity_poly.entity_id
_entity_poly.type
_entity_poly.pdbx_seq_one_letter_code
_entity_poly.pdbx_strand_id
1 'polypeptide(L)'
;MLAHLRPSRRAGLLGHCIALAAGWAVAVGTWFALAGSPLAWAAAPAAGLGLALGAIGCQRRARQPFRALAVDAGGNWSLADRHGWRRFRPHRIWRSPLGWLTLQGDLAPPPGRHQPPARATLTVWADSLDAGEWRQLRLAVAWTEQRGEGLLVAPQARDPRLGTPA
;
A
#
# COMPACT_ATOMS: atom_id res chain seq x y z
N MET A 1 19.28 4.74 -9.87
CA MET A 1 18.77 5.06 -8.52
C MET A 1 18.65 3.77 -7.73
N LEU A 2 19.11 3.76 -6.51
CA LEU A 2 18.93 2.65 -5.56
C LEU A 2 18.32 3.25 -4.28
N ALA A 3 17.19 2.73 -3.84
CA ALA A 3 16.51 3.20 -2.65
C ALA A 3 16.25 2.03 -1.70
N HIS A 4 16.66 2.18 -0.45
CA HIS A 4 16.41 1.21 0.61
C HIS A 4 15.11 1.56 1.33
N LEU A 5 14.13 0.67 1.23
CA LEU A 5 12.81 0.86 1.84
C LEU A 5 12.88 0.66 3.35
N ARG A 6 12.67 1.72 4.11
CA ARG A 6 12.53 1.66 5.57
C ARG A 6 11.05 1.49 5.94
N PRO A 7 10.73 0.87 7.07
CA PRO A 7 9.36 0.81 7.54
C PRO A 7 8.82 2.22 7.80
N SER A 8 7.73 2.59 7.14
CA SER A 8 7.11 3.90 7.33
C SER A 8 6.45 4.01 8.72
N ARG A 9 6.79 5.07 9.45
CA ARG A 9 6.15 5.40 10.72
C ARG A 9 4.71 5.86 10.51
N ARG A 10 4.45 6.63 9.43
CA ARG A 10 3.11 7.13 9.09
C ARG A 10 2.16 5.99 8.74
N ALA A 11 2.60 5.03 7.93
CA ALA A 11 1.80 3.85 7.64
C ALA A 11 1.49 3.04 8.90
N GLY A 12 2.47 2.89 9.79
CA GLY A 12 2.29 2.24 11.08
C GLY A 12 1.27 2.96 11.95
N LEU A 13 1.41 4.28 12.13
CA LEU A 13 0.48 5.09 12.93
C LEU A 13 -0.93 5.07 12.36
N LEU A 14 -1.09 5.28 11.05
CA LEU A 14 -2.40 5.26 10.40
C LEU A 14 -3.09 3.91 10.62
N GLY A 15 -2.37 2.83 10.45
CA GLY A 15 -2.90 1.50 10.67
C GLY A 15 -3.31 1.24 12.12
N HIS A 16 -2.54 1.73 13.10
CA HIS A 16 -2.92 1.64 14.52
C HIS A 16 -4.16 2.48 14.81
N CYS A 17 -4.25 3.71 14.29
CA CYS A 17 -5.44 4.56 14.46
C CYS A 17 -6.69 3.89 13.88
N ILE A 18 -6.61 3.31 12.69
CA ILE A 18 -7.74 2.60 12.07
C ILE A 18 -8.14 1.39 12.91
N ALA A 19 -7.16 0.59 13.38
CA ALA A 19 -7.43 -0.58 14.20
C ALA A 19 -8.10 -0.20 15.54
N LEU A 20 -7.64 0.86 16.17
CA LEU A 20 -8.23 1.36 17.42
C LEU A 20 -9.64 1.93 17.20
N ALA A 21 -9.85 2.71 16.13
CA ALA A 21 -11.17 3.24 15.80
C ALA A 21 -12.18 2.12 15.49
N ALA A 22 -11.78 1.12 14.74
CA ALA A 22 -12.60 -0.05 14.44
C ALA A 22 -12.92 -0.86 15.71
N GLY A 23 -11.91 -1.08 16.58
CA GLY A 23 -12.09 -1.75 17.86
C GLY A 23 -13.05 -1.01 18.77
N TRP A 24 -12.94 0.31 18.84
CA TRP A 24 -13.85 1.17 19.58
C TRP A 24 -15.29 1.10 19.05
N ALA A 25 -15.47 1.18 17.72
CA ALA A 25 -16.80 1.10 17.10
C ALA A 25 -17.48 -0.24 17.39
N VAL A 26 -16.74 -1.36 17.36
CA VAL A 26 -17.25 -2.68 17.72
C VAL A 26 -17.59 -2.76 19.20
N ALA A 27 -16.75 -2.23 20.08
CA ALA A 27 -17.04 -2.23 21.53
C ALA A 27 -18.34 -1.46 21.85
N VAL A 28 -18.50 -0.27 21.24
CA VAL A 28 -19.72 0.53 21.41
C VAL A 28 -20.94 -0.18 20.84
N GLY A 29 -20.85 -0.73 19.64
CA GLY A 29 -21.94 -1.49 19.02
C GLY A 29 -22.37 -2.70 19.86
N THR A 30 -21.40 -3.47 20.38
CA THR A 30 -21.67 -4.62 21.25
C THR A 30 -22.32 -4.18 22.57
N TRP A 31 -21.87 -3.06 23.11
CA TRP A 31 -22.47 -2.49 24.34
C TRP A 31 -23.95 -2.20 24.13
N PHE A 32 -24.31 -1.48 23.07
CA PHE A 32 -25.72 -1.17 22.78
C PHE A 32 -26.55 -2.42 22.46
N ALA A 33 -25.99 -3.39 21.75
CA ALA A 33 -26.68 -4.63 21.41
C ALA A 33 -26.99 -5.49 22.65
N LEU A 34 -26.13 -5.44 23.66
CA LEU A 34 -26.27 -6.21 24.90
C LEU A 34 -26.77 -5.34 26.08
N ALA A 35 -27.22 -4.11 25.82
CA ALA A 35 -27.72 -3.20 26.85
C ALA A 35 -28.84 -3.87 27.67
N GLY A 36 -28.65 -3.92 29.00
CA GLY A 36 -29.54 -4.63 29.91
C GLY A 36 -29.11 -6.05 30.31
N SER A 37 -28.06 -6.60 29.66
CA SER A 37 -27.47 -7.89 30.05
C SER A 37 -26.21 -7.68 30.92
N PRO A 38 -26.02 -8.47 32.00
CA PRO A 38 -24.80 -8.41 32.81
C PRO A 38 -23.53 -8.79 32.01
N LEU A 39 -23.70 -9.47 30.86
CA LEU A 39 -22.60 -9.85 29.97
C LEU A 39 -22.04 -8.67 29.16
N ALA A 40 -22.77 -7.55 29.04
CA ALA A 40 -22.34 -6.38 28.27
C ALA A 40 -20.98 -5.83 28.74
N TRP A 41 -20.75 -5.82 30.07
CA TRP A 41 -19.51 -5.29 30.68
C TRP A 41 -18.25 -6.06 30.29
N ALA A 42 -18.36 -7.36 30.00
CA ALA A 42 -17.23 -8.19 29.62
C ALA A 42 -17.14 -8.37 28.09
N ALA A 43 -18.25 -8.55 27.40
CA ALA A 43 -18.29 -8.84 25.98
C ALA A 43 -17.87 -7.66 25.10
N ALA A 44 -18.30 -6.43 25.44
CA ALA A 44 -17.99 -5.25 24.65
C ALA A 44 -16.48 -4.94 24.60
N PRO A 45 -15.74 -4.85 25.72
CA PRO A 45 -14.30 -4.61 25.66
C PRO A 45 -13.53 -5.78 25.04
N ALA A 46 -13.97 -7.04 25.26
CA ALA A 46 -13.31 -8.20 24.67
C ALA A 46 -13.43 -8.23 23.15
N ALA A 47 -14.61 -7.91 22.59
CA ALA A 47 -14.81 -7.82 21.14
C ALA A 47 -13.98 -6.71 20.51
N GLY A 48 -13.94 -5.53 21.11
CA GLY A 48 -13.13 -4.40 20.64
C GLY A 48 -11.64 -4.70 20.66
N LEU A 49 -11.15 -5.29 21.75
CA LEU A 49 -9.73 -5.68 21.88
C LEU A 49 -9.36 -6.77 20.88
N GLY A 50 -10.19 -7.78 20.71
CA GLY A 50 -9.98 -8.88 19.76
C GLY A 50 -9.85 -8.36 18.32
N LEU A 51 -10.71 -7.43 17.90
CA LEU A 51 -10.66 -6.82 16.59
C LEU A 51 -9.38 -5.97 16.42
N ALA A 52 -9.04 -5.15 17.41
CA ALA A 52 -7.84 -4.33 17.38
C ALA A 52 -6.57 -5.17 17.27
N LEU A 53 -6.43 -6.22 18.06
CA LEU A 53 -5.30 -7.15 18.00
C LEU A 53 -5.25 -7.92 16.68
N GLY A 54 -6.40 -8.36 16.15
CA GLY A 54 -6.52 -8.99 14.85
C GLY A 54 -6.05 -8.07 13.71
N ALA A 55 -6.49 -6.83 13.72
CA ALA A 55 -6.08 -5.83 12.72
C ALA A 55 -4.56 -5.54 12.78
N ILE A 56 -3.98 -5.42 13.98
CA ILE A 56 -2.53 -5.25 14.17
C ILE A 56 -1.78 -6.49 13.66
N GLY A 57 -2.29 -7.69 13.93
CA GLY A 57 -1.73 -8.94 13.42
C GLY A 57 -1.73 -9.03 11.90
N CYS A 58 -2.83 -8.63 11.26
CA CYS A 58 -2.95 -8.55 9.80
C CYS A 58 -1.97 -7.54 9.21
N GLN A 59 -1.82 -6.36 9.82
CA GLN A 59 -0.83 -5.36 9.37
C GLN A 59 0.61 -5.87 9.45
N ARG A 60 0.96 -6.63 10.50
CA ARG A 60 2.29 -7.22 10.64
C ARG A 60 2.55 -8.28 9.55
N ARG A 61 1.53 -9.03 9.13
CA ARG A 61 1.63 -10.01 8.03
C ARG A 61 1.66 -9.36 6.66
N ALA A 62 0.97 -8.25 6.48
CA ALA A 62 0.96 -7.45 5.26
C ALA A 62 2.21 -6.58 5.08
N ARG A 63 3.25 -6.74 5.91
CA ARG A 63 4.54 -6.04 5.74
C ARG A 63 5.05 -6.32 4.33
N GLN A 64 5.40 -5.25 3.65
CA GLN A 64 5.91 -5.31 2.29
C GLN A 64 7.08 -6.32 2.21
N PRO A 65 7.01 -7.30 1.32
CA PRO A 65 8.06 -8.29 1.18
C PRO A 65 9.35 -7.71 0.57
N PHE A 66 9.28 -6.45 0.10
CA PHE A 66 10.37 -5.78 -0.61
C PHE A 66 11.20 -4.92 0.34
N ARG A 67 12.53 -5.05 0.23
CA ARG A 67 13.52 -4.33 1.07
C ARG A 67 14.16 -3.16 0.35
N ALA A 68 14.22 -3.22 -0.99
CA ALA A 68 14.81 -2.16 -1.79
C ALA A 68 14.15 -2.08 -3.17
N LEU A 69 14.27 -0.91 -3.75
CA LEU A 69 13.80 -0.57 -5.08
C LEU A 69 14.97 0.03 -5.86
N ALA A 70 15.18 -0.43 -7.08
CA ALA A 70 16.16 0.15 -7.98
C ALA A 70 15.50 0.53 -9.31
N VAL A 71 15.93 1.66 -9.86
CA VAL A 71 15.59 2.08 -11.22
C VAL A 71 16.91 2.37 -11.93
N ASP A 72 17.17 1.67 -13.04
CA ASP A 72 18.36 1.91 -13.85
C ASP A 72 18.23 3.14 -14.74
N ALA A 73 19.32 3.50 -15.43
CA ALA A 73 19.32 4.63 -16.37
C ALA A 73 18.40 4.42 -17.58
N GLY A 74 18.07 3.17 -17.90
CA GLY A 74 17.15 2.80 -18.96
C GLY A 74 15.68 2.86 -18.54
N GLY A 75 15.39 3.14 -17.25
CA GLY A 75 14.02 3.16 -16.71
C GLY A 75 13.49 1.78 -16.34
N ASN A 76 14.33 0.75 -16.26
CA ASN A 76 13.90 -0.57 -15.81
C ASN A 76 13.83 -0.60 -14.29
N TRP A 77 12.72 -1.09 -13.79
CA TRP A 77 12.45 -1.21 -12.35
C TRP A 77 12.86 -2.59 -11.85
N SER A 78 13.45 -2.61 -10.67
CA SER A 78 13.82 -3.84 -9.98
C SER A 78 13.46 -3.73 -8.51
N LEU A 79 12.91 -4.81 -7.95
CA LEU A 79 12.56 -4.93 -6.54
C LEU A 79 13.42 -6.01 -5.89
N ALA A 80 13.99 -5.72 -4.73
CA ALA A 80 14.68 -6.70 -3.91
C ALA A 80 13.74 -7.28 -2.86
N ASP A 81 13.56 -8.59 -2.89
CA ASP A 81 12.87 -9.37 -1.87
C ASP A 81 13.87 -10.32 -1.16
N ARG A 82 13.36 -11.27 -0.38
CA ARG A 82 14.18 -12.31 0.28
C ARG A 82 14.91 -13.24 -0.69
N HIS A 83 14.50 -13.26 -1.97
CA HIS A 83 15.07 -14.11 -3.02
C HIS A 83 16.05 -13.36 -3.92
N GLY A 84 16.29 -12.08 -3.65
CA GLY A 84 17.19 -11.23 -4.43
C GLY A 84 16.46 -10.20 -5.30
N TRP A 85 17.21 -9.66 -6.28
CA TRP A 85 16.70 -8.66 -7.20
C TRP A 85 15.87 -9.30 -8.30
N ARG A 86 14.67 -8.74 -8.53
CA ARG A 86 13.74 -9.20 -9.54
C ARG A 86 13.25 -8.03 -10.38
N ARG A 87 13.19 -8.21 -11.70
CA ARG A 87 12.66 -7.19 -12.59
C ARG A 87 11.17 -6.97 -12.28
N PHE A 88 10.80 -5.70 -12.22
CA PHE A 88 9.43 -5.28 -11.96
C PHE A 88 8.96 -4.38 -13.11
N ARG A 89 7.79 -4.64 -13.64
CA ARG A 89 7.19 -3.82 -14.69
C ARG A 89 5.93 -3.15 -14.15
N PRO A 90 5.98 -1.86 -13.79
CA PRO A 90 4.81 -1.15 -13.28
C PRO A 90 3.78 -0.95 -14.41
N HIS A 91 2.51 -1.22 -14.14
CA HIS A 91 1.39 -1.00 -15.06
C HIS A 91 0.46 0.10 -14.57
N ARG A 92 0.39 0.31 -13.26
CA ARG A 92 -0.44 1.33 -12.64
C ARG A 92 0.33 2.04 -11.54
N ILE A 93 0.14 3.36 -11.49
CA ILE A 93 0.75 4.20 -10.48
C ILE A 93 -0.33 5.08 -9.88
N TRP A 94 -0.41 5.11 -8.55
CA TRP A 94 -1.26 6.02 -7.80
C TRP A 94 -0.40 6.92 -6.93
N ARG A 95 -0.75 8.19 -6.92
CA ARG A 95 -0.08 9.21 -6.11
C ARG A 95 -1.07 9.78 -5.12
N SER A 96 -0.65 9.96 -3.89
CA SER A 96 -1.46 10.62 -2.87
C SER A 96 -0.86 11.95 -2.46
N PRO A 97 -1.68 12.98 -2.24
CA PRO A 97 -1.22 14.23 -1.63
C PRO A 97 -0.68 14.02 -0.21
N LEU A 98 -1.05 12.92 0.45
CA LEU A 98 -0.57 12.54 1.79
C LEU A 98 0.89 12.01 1.79
N GLY A 99 1.57 12.01 0.63
CA GLY A 99 2.97 11.61 0.54
C GLY A 99 3.19 10.10 0.47
N TRP A 100 2.31 9.36 -0.19
CA TRP A 100 2.57 7.98 -0.57
C TRP A 100 2.38 7.76 -2.07
N LEU A 101 3.03 6.73 -2.57
CA LEU A 101 3.00 6.32 -3.97
C LEU A 101 2.82 4.80 -4.01
N THR A 102 1.83 4.34 -4.77
CA THR A 102 1.58 2.91 -4.97
C THR A 102 1.87 2.54 -6.41
N LEU A 103 2.72 1.53 -6.58
CA LEU A 103 3.09 0.93 -7.84
C LEU A 103 2.48 -0.47 -7.91
N GLN A 104 1.71 -0.75 -8.92
CA GLN A 104 1.20 -2.08 -9.22
C GLN A 104 1.77 -2.55 -10.57
N GLY A 105 2.26 -3.78 -10.62
CA GLY A 105 2.87 -4.30 -11.83
C GLY A 105 3.15 -5.79 -11.75
N ASP A 106 3.89 -6.26 -12.74
CA ASP A 106 4.31 -7.64 -12.85
C ASP A 106 5.74 -7.79 -12.35
N LEU A 107 5.95 -8.76 -11.49
CA LEU A 107 7.23 -9.14 -10.93
C LEU A 107 7.72 -10.40 -11.63
N ALA A 108 8.90 -10.33 -12.23
CA ALA A 108 9.52 -11.47 -12.91
C ALA A 108 9.69 -12.65 -11.92
N PRO A 109 9.59 -13.89 -12.39
CA PRO A 109 9.84 -15.05 -11.53
C PRO A 109 11.27 -15.04 -10.98
N PRO A 110 11.53 -15.72 -9.86
CA PRO A 110 12.88 -15.93 -9.37
C PRO A 110 13.74 -16.64 -10.42
N PRO A 111 15.06 -16.35 -10.48
CA PRO A 111 15.95 -17.03 -11.39
C PRO A 111 15.87 -18.55 -11.21
N GLY A 112 15.81 -19.29 -12.35
CA GLY A 112 15.73 -20.75 -12.36
C GLY A 112 14.31 -21.32 -12.18
N ARG A 113 13.28 -20.51 -12.06
CA ARG A 113 11.88 -20.99 -12.01
C ARG A 113 11.10 -20.52 -13.25
N HIS A 114 10.56 -21.47 -14.02
CA HIS A 114 9.64 -21.22 -15.12
C HIS A 114 8.21 -21.02 -14.59
N GLN A 115 7.98 -19.89 -13.92
CA GLN A 115 6.66 -19.51 -13.44
C GLN A 115 6.19 -18.25 -14.16
N PRO A 116 4.88 -18.06 -14.37
CA PRO A 116 4.38 -16.80 -14.92
C PRO A 116 4.72 -15.64 -13.99
N PRO A 117 4.83 -14.41 -14.54
CA PRO A 117 5.03 -13.22 -13.72
C PRO A 117 3.94 -13.11 -12.65
N ALA A 118 4.32 -12.79 -11.44
CA ALA A 118 3.39 -12.59 -10.33
C ALA A 118 3.00 -11.12 -10.24
N ARG A 119 1.73 -10.83 -10.01
CA ARG A 119 1.30 -9.46 -9.70
C ARG A 119 1.88 -9.03 -8.36
N ALA A 120 2.45 -7.84 -8.34
CA ALA A 120 3.00 -7.23 -7.14
C ALA A 120 2.48 -5.80 -6.97
N THR A 121 2.24 -5.42 -5.73
CA THR A 121 1.87 -4.06 -5.35
C THR A 121 2.86 -3.57 -4.32
N LEU A 122 3.47 -2.42 -4.57
CA LEU A 122 4.41 -1.77 -3.69
C LEU A 122 3.87 -0.39 -3.34
N THR A 123 3.67 -0.12 -2.06
CA THR A 123 3.34 1.23 -1.56
C THR A 123 4.55 1.81 -0.84
N VAL A 124 5.04 2.93 -1.33
CA VAL A 124 6.18 3.67 -0.78
C VAL A 124 5.67 4.94 -0.16
N TRP A 125 6.01 5.17 1.10
CA TRP A 125 5.70 6.40 1.82
C TRP A 125 6.91 7.34 1.79
N ALA A 126 6.66 8.64 1.74
CA ALA A 126 7.73 9.64 1.71
C ALA A 126 8.68 9.56 2.90
N ASP A 127 8.18 9.13 4.08
CA ASP A 127 8.97 8.95 5.30
C ASP A 127 9.71 7.59 5.36
N SER A 128 9.49 6.71 4.40
CA SER A 128 10.24 5.45 4.27
C SER A 128 11.53 5.59 3.46
N LEU A 129 11.77 6.75 2.86
CA LEU A 129 12.91 7.10 2.04
C LEU A 129 13.55 8.39 2.53
N ASP A 130 14.81 8.61 2.17
CA ASP A 130 15.44 9.92 2.34
C ASP A 130 14.85 10.93 1.34
N ALA A 131 14.90 12.23 1.66
CA ALA A 131 14.30 13.28 0.82
C ALA A 131 14.83 13.27 -0.62
N GLY A 132 16.14 12.98 -0.80
CA GLY A 132 16.76 12.82 -2.11
C GLY A 132 16.24 11.60 -2.87
N GLU A 133 16.15 10.46 -2.22
CA GLU A 133 15.60 9.22 -2.80
C GLU A 133 14.13 9.38 -3.18
N TRP A 134 13.34 10.04 -2.33
CA TRP A 134 11.94 10.34 -2.62
C TRP A 134 11.77 11.21 -3.85
N ARG A 135 12.60 12.27 -3.97
CA ARG A 135 12.61 13.14 -5.15
C ARG A 135 12.98 12.37 -6.42
N GLN A 136 14.03 11.54 -6.36
CA GLN A 136 14.45 10.70 -7.49
C GLN A 136 13.37 9.69 -7.87
N LEU A 137 12.69 9.08 -6.91
CA LEU A 137 11.59 8.16 -7.17
C LEU A 137 10.45 8.85 -7.91
N ARG A 138 10.07 10.07 -7.49
CA ARG A 138 9.02 10.85 -8.16
C ARG A 138 9.41 11.21 -9.60
N LEU A 139 10.67 11.53 -9.85
CA LEU A 139 11.17 11.81 -11.20
C LEU A 139 11.17 10.53 -12.06
N ALA A 140 11.62 9.41 -11.53
CA ALA A 140 11.58 8.12 -12.24
C ALA A 140 10.15 7.71 -12.62
N VAL A 141 9.20 7.92 -11.72
CA VAL A 141 7.78 7.68 -11.98
C VAL A 141 7.25 8.60 -13.07
N ALA A 142 7.53 9.92 -13.00
CA ALA A 142 7.10 10.87 -14.02
C ALA A 142 7.66 10.51 -15.41
N TRP A 143 8.91 10.07 -15.44
CA TRP A 143 9.56 9.66 -16.68
C TRP A 143 8.96 8.38 -17.28
N THR A 144 8.60 7.41 -16.44
CA THR A 144 7.91 6.18 -16.85
C THR A 144 6.53 6.49 -17.44
N GLU A 145 5.79 7.42 -16.83
CA GLU A 145 4.49 7.87 -17.35
C GLU A 145 4.61 8.56 -18.71
N GLN A 146 5.63 9.40 -18.91
CA GLN A 146 5.85 10.11 -20.17
C GLN A 146 6.23 9.18 -21.34
N ARG A 147 6.94 8.11 -21.05
CA ARG A 147 7.33 7.13 -22.07
C ARG A 147 6.17 6.29 -22.61
N GLY A 148 5.00 6.35 -21.99
CA GLY A 148 3.81 5.64 -22.45
C GLY A 148 3.93 4.11 -22.45
N GLU A 149 4.94 3.56 -21.78
CA GLU A 149 5.17 2.13 -21.71
C GLU A 149 4.11 1.46 -20.83
N GLY A 150 2.88 1.32 -21.39
CA GLY A 150 1.86 0.42 -20.83
C GLY A 150 1.16 0.89 -19.57
N LEU A 151 1.28 2.16 -19.19
CA LEU A 151 0.48 2.71 -18.10
C LEU A 151 -0.96 2.90 -18.58
N LEU A 152 -1.84 1.98 -18.20
CA LEU A 152 -3.26 2.26 -18.17
C LEU A 152 -3.46 3.33 -17.09
N VAL A 153 -3.46 4.61 -17.51
CA VAL A 153 -4.02 5.67 -16.69
C VAL A 153 -5.44 5.22 -16.37
N ALA A 154 -5.72 4.92 -15.11
CA ALA A 154 -7.10 4.66 -14.70
C ALA A 154 -7.91 5.86 -15.20
N PRO A 155 -8.98 5.66 -16.00
CA PRO A 155 -9.77 6.77 -16.46
C PRO A 155 -10.23 7.52 -15.22
N GLN A 156 -9.81 8.79 -15.09
CA GLN A 156 -10.44 9.69 -14.15
C GLN A 156 -11.93 9.53 -14.38
N ALA A 157 -12.66 9.15 -13.34
CA ALA A 157 -14.10 9.01 -13.41
C ALA A 157 -14.63 10.25 -14.13
N ARG A 158 -15.08 10.07 -15.37
CA ARG A 158 -15.71 11.12 -16.13
C ARG A 158 -16.86 11.59 -15.28
N ASP A 159 -16.78 12.82 -14.80
CA ASP A 159 -17.85 13.46 -14.10
C ASP A 159 -19.08 13.43 -15.04
N PRO A 160 -20.14 12.67 -14.72
CA PRO A 160 -21.31 12.55 -15.59
C PRO A 160 -22.11 13.88 -15.70
N ARG A 161 -21.64 14.94 -15.07
CA ARG A 161 -22.29 16.27 -15.05
C ARG A 161 -21.80 17.24 -16.12
N LEU A 162 -20.78 16.90 -16.90
CA LEU A 162 -20.41 17.72 -18.07
C LEU A 162 -21.29 17.32 -19.25
N GLY A 163 -22.41 18.05 -19.29
CA GLY A 163 -23.56 17.93 -20.16
C GLY A 163 -23.23 17.81 -21.63
N THR A 164 -24.03 17.01 -22.26
CA THR A 164 -24.31 17.00 -23.69
C THR A 164 -24.74 18.41 -24.13
N PRO A 165 -24.03 19.08 -25.06
CA PRO A 165 -24.58 20.25 -25.70
C PRO A 165 -25.73 19.80 -26.63
N ALA A 166 -26.84 20.48 -26.50
CA ALA A 166 -28.01 20.37 -27.38
C ALA A 166 -27.69 20.87 -28.79
#